data_9f8535fd909dd17e70626c38b35970f9
#
_entry.id   9f8535fd909dd17e70626c38b35970f9
#
_cell.length_a   1.000
_cell.length_b   1.000
_cell.length_c   1.000
_cell.angle_alpha   90.00
_cell.angle_beta   90.00
_cell.angle_gamma   90.00
#
_symmetry.space_group_name_H-M   'P 1'
#
loop_
_entity.id
_entity.type
_entity.pdbx_description
1 polymer ?
#
loop_
_entity_poly.entity_id
_entity_poly.type
_entity_poly.pdbx_seq_one_letter_code
_entity_poly.pdbx_strand_id
1 'polypeptide(L)'
;LEAQNSNQKKTNKVTNNYFGYYSFREAPKTQIYTVKKGDTLSAIALKYKTTVSNIQNTNNIANPNLIFIGQKLKVPMTPLVEPKPKTVSSNNKSNSNSSTLNYLKTLENRGWDFDGSYGWQCFDLVNVYWNHLYGHGLKGYGAKDIPYANNFNSEAKIYHNTPTFKAEPGDLVVFSGRFGGGYGHTAIVLNGDYDGKLMKFQSLDQNWNNGGWRKAEVAHKVVHNYENDMIFIRPFKKA
;
A
#
# COMPACT_ATOMS: atom_id res chain seq x y z
N LEU A 1 20.41 -6.81 -74.81
CA LEU A 1 19.44 -5.99 -74.07
C LEU A 1 19.40 -6.52 -72.66
N GLU A 2 19.96 -5.75 -71.75
CA GLU A 2 20.37 -6.01 -70.41
C GLU A 2 19.19 -6.15 -69.46
N ALA A 3 19.21 -7.22 -68.62
CA ALA A 3 18.37 -7.33 -67.46
C ALA A 3 19.24 -7.17 -66.21
N GLN A 4 19.07 -6.06 -65.52
CA GLN A 4 19.77 -5.79 -64.26
C GLN A 4 19.14 -6.57 -63.11
N ASN A 5 19.97 -7.32 -62.45
CA ASN A 5 19.69 -8.15 -61.28
C ASN A 5 19.91 -7.28 -60.02
N SER A 6 18.86 -6.84 -59.33
CA SER A 6 18.98 -6.15 -58.05
C SER A 6 18.71 -7.09 -56.90
N ASN A 7 19.80 -7.56 -56.27
CA ASN A 7 19.80 -8.28 -54.98
C ASN A 7 19.27 -7.35 -53.84
N GLN A 8 18.05 -7.52 -53.42
CA GLN A 8 17.57 -6.95 -52.15
C GLN A 8 17.86 -7.90 -51.01
N LYS A 9 18.79 -7.48 -50.19
CA LYS A 9 19.12 -8.05 -48.88
C LYS A 9 17.90 -7.93 -47.95
N LYS A 10 17.23 -9.04 -47.65
CA LYS A 10 16.18 -9.11 -46.60
C LYS A 10 16.84 -8.94 -45.27
N THR A 11 16.71 -7.79 -44.65
CA THR A 11 16.98 -7.57 -43.24
C THR A 11 15.78 -8.11 -42.43
N ASN A 12 16.00 -9.19 -41.72
CA ASN A 12 15.03 -9.69 -40.74
C ASN A 12 14.90 -8.71 -39.59
N LYS A 13 13.87 -7.87 -39.64
CA LYS A 13 13.44 -7.06 -38.51
C LYS A 13 12.69 -7.97 -37.56
N VAL A 14 13.34 -8.35 -36.47
CA VAL A 14 12.67 -9.01 -35.34
C VAL A 14 11.75 -7.98 -34.70
N THR A 15 10.49 -8.00 -35.05
CA THR A 15 9.45 -7.28 -34.35
C THR A 15 9.06 -8.10 -33.13
N ASN A 16 9.52 -7.68 -31.95
CA ASN A 16 9.01 -8.17 -30.68
C ASN A 16 7.53 -7.80 -30.56
N ASN A 17 6.66 -8.73 -30.96
CA ASN A 17 5.23 -8.64 -30.71
C ASN A 17 4.95 -8.96 -29.24
N TYR A 18 5.17 -8.01 -28.34
CA TYR A 18 4.51 -7.97 -27.03
C TYR A 18 3.10 -7.41 -27.20
N PHE A 19 2.23 -8.13 -27.89
CA PHE A 19 0.80 -7.97 -27.71
C PHE A 19 0.40 -8.76 -26.47
N GLY A 20 0.60 -8.15 -25.30
CA GLY A 20 -0.06 -8.57 -24.09
C GLY A 20 -1.57 -8.50 -24.31
N TYR A 21 -2.27 -9.54 -23.93
CA TYR A 21 -3.74 -9.66 -23.91
C TYR A 21 -4.33 -8.48 -23.13
N TYR A 22 -4.59 -7.37 -23.80
CA TYR A 22 -5.58 -6.40 -23.34
C TYR A 22 -6.95 -7.00 -23.67
N SER A 23 -7.51 -7.77 -22.73
CA SER A 23 -8.95 -7.98 -22.74
C SER A 23 -9.56 -6.57 -22.67
N PHE A 24 -10.37 -6.20 -23.65
CA PHE A 24 -11.20 -5.02 -23.62
C PHE A 24 -12.14 -5.18 -22.43
N ARG A 25 -11.71 -4.68 -21.25
CA ARG A 25 -12.61 -4.52 -20.12
C ARG A 25 -13.50 -3.35 -20.48
N GLU A 26 -14.80 -3.60 -20.59
CA GLU A 26 -15.77 -2.51 -20.62
C GLU A 26 -15.40 -1.49 -19.52
N ALA A 27 -15.46 -0.21 -19.87
CA ALA A 27 -15.21 0.85 -18.91
C ALA A 27 -16.12 0.61 -17.68
N PRO A 28 -15.60 0.68 -16.45
CA PRO A 28 -16.38 0.37 -15.27
C PRO A 28 -17.65 1.23 -15.27
N LYS A 29 -18.82 0.60 -15.12
CA LYS A 29 -20.09 1.31 -14.98
C LYS A 29 -19.97 2.28 -13.81
N THR A 30 -20.22 3.55 -14.04
CA THR A 30 -20.16 4.59 -13.00
C THR A 30 -21.55 5.02 -12.60
N GLN A 31 -21.77 5.25 -11.31
CA GLN A 31 -22.97 5.87 -10.77
C GLN A 31 -22.65 7.27 -10.26
N ILE A 32 -23.56 8.22 -10.49
CA ILE A 32 -23.42 9.57 -9.92
C ILE A 32 -23.97 9.56 -8.49
N TYR A 33 -23.14 9.98 -7.56
CA TYR A 33 -23.51 10.17 -6.15
C TYR A 33 -23.38 11.65 -5.78
N THR A 34 -24.40 12.19 -5.12
CA THR A 34 -24.34 13.58 -4.58
C THR A 34 -23.98 13.52 -3.11
N VAL A 35 -22.87 14.14 -2.73
CA VAL A 35 -22.35 14.19 -1.36
C VAL A 35 -23.34 14.87 -0.43
N LYS A 36 -23.61 14.24 0.71
CA LYS A 36 -24.51 14.72 1.77
C LYS A 36 -23.71 15.13 3.00
N LYS A 37 -24.35 15.84 3.91
CA LYS A 37 -23.76 16.22 5.21
C LYS A 37 -23.32 14.96 5.98
N GLY A 38 -22.07 14.92 6.41
CA GLY A 38 -21.47 13.79 7.14
C GLY A 38 -20.87 12.69 6.28
N ASP A 39 -20.96 12.79 4.94
CA ASP A 39 -20.33 11.83 4.06
C ASP A 39 -18.80 11.95 4.07
N THR A 40 -18.14 10.81 3.91
CA THR A 40 -16.71 10.69 3.62
C THR A 40 -16.52 9.84 2.38
N LEU A 41 -15.42 10.04 1.63
CA LEU A 41 -15.12 9.15 0.50
C LEU A 41 -15.01 7.68 0.92
N SER A 42 -14.56 7.41 2.13
CA SER A 42 -14.48 6.04 2.66
C SER A 42 -15.85 5.41 2.85
N ALA A 43 -16.81 6.14 3.42
CA ALA A 43 -18.18 5.68 3.60
C ALA A 43 -18.88 5.46 2.24
N ILE A 44 -18.66 6.38 1.29
CA ILE A 44 -19.19 6.26 -0.08
C ILE A 44 -18.58 5.05 -0.79
N ALA A 45 -17.25 4.86 -0.69
CA ALA A 45 -16.57 3.72 -1.29
C ALA A 45 -17.08 2.39 -0.76
N LEU A 46 -17.29 2.28 0.55
CA LEU A 46 -17.85 1.09 1.19
C LEU A 46 -19.29 0.82 0.70
N LYS A 47 -20.13 1.85 0.66
CA LYS A 47 -21.52 1.75 0.20
C LYS A 47 -21.63 1.20 -1.23
N TYR A 48 -20.73 1.62 -2.11
CA TYR A 48 -20.73 1.24 -3.52
C TYR A 48 -19.78 0.11 -3.87
N LYS A 49 -19.20 -0.57 -2.87
CA LYS A 49 -18.25 -1.68 -3.04
C LYS A 49 -17.10 -1.33 -3.99
N THR A 50 -16.56 -0.14 -3.83
CA THR A 50 -15.40 0.38 -4.56
C THR A 50 -14.33 0.86 -3.59
N THR A 51 -13.27 1.47 -4.09
CA THR A 51 -12.19 2.03 -3.25
C THR A 51 -12.19 3.55 -3.30
N VAL A 52 -11.66 4.19 -2.24
CA VAL A 52 -11.45 5.64 -2.21
C VAL A 52 -10.60 6.08 -3.40
N SER A 53 -9.52 5.34 -3.70
CA SER A 53 -8.64 5.62 -4.84
C SER A 53 -9.37 5.58 -6.18
N ASN A 54 -10.32 4.64 -6.37
CA ASN A 54 -11.11 4.59 -7.59
C ASN A 54 -12.02 5.82 -7.72
N ILE A 55 -12.65 6.26 -6.62
CA ILE A 55 -13.47 7.47 -6.63
C ILE A 55 -12.59 8.70 -6.89
N GLN A 56 -11.43 8.81 -6.22
CA GLN A 56 -10.48 9.91 -6.42
C GLN A 56 -10.01 10.01 -7.86
N ASN A 57 -9.53 8.91 -8.44
CA ASN A 57 -9.01 8.86 -9.80
C ASN A 57 -10.10 9.20 -10.84
N THR A 58 -11.34 8.71 -10.63
CA THR A 58 -12.45 8.95 -11.54
C THR A 58 -12.94 10.41 -11.50
N ASN A 59 -12.68 11.12 -10.39
CA ASN A 59 -13.16 12.49 -10.16
C ASN A 59 -12.03 13.53 -10.06
N ASN A 60 -10.79 13.15 -10.27
CA ASN A 60 -9.60 14.01 -10.12
C ASN A 60 -9.51 14.68 -8.72
N ILE A 61 -9.87 13.95 -7.66
CA ILE A 61 -9.83 14.45 -6.29
C ILE A 61 -8.43 14.22 -5.73
N ALA A 62 -7.65 15.30 -5.58
CA ALA A 62 -6.31 15.23 -5.04
C ALA A 62 -6.29 14.91 -3.54
N ASN A 63 -7.23 15.48 -2.78
CA ASN A 63 -7.33 15.27 -1.33
C ASN A 63 -8.64 14.54 -0.97
N PRO A 64 -8.59 13.28 -0.51
CA PRO A 64 -9.79 12.49 -0.21
C PRO A 64 -10.62 13.04 0.96
N ASN A 65 -10.05 13.93 1.77
CA ASN A 65 -10.74 14.58 2.89
C ASN A 65 -11.45 15.89 2.49
N LEU A 66 -11.29 16.30 1.23
CA LEU A 66 -11.91 17.51 0.69
C LEU A 66 -13.00 17.15 -0.32
N ILE A 67 -14.17 16.79 0.21
CA ILE A 67 -15.41 16.69 -0.56
C ILE A 67 -16.45 17.64 0.03
N PHE A 68 -17.30 18.22 -0.83
CA PHE A 68 -18.26 19.24 -0.44
C PHE A 68 -19.68 18.72 -0.54
N ILE A 69 -20.55 19.14 0.38
CA ILE A 69 -21.99 18.85 0.31
C ILE A 69 -22.52 19.35 -1.04
N GLY A 70 -23.28 18.50 -1.74
CA GLY A 70 -23.78 18.78 -3.08
C GLY A 70 -22.82 18.44 -4.22
N GLN A 71 -21.56 18.10 -3.94
CA GLN A 71 -20.61 17.64 -4.96
C GLN A 71 -21.10 16.37 -5.62
N LYS A 72 -21.10 16.32 -6.96
CA LYS A 72 -21.44 15.12 -7.73
C LYS A 72 -20.18 14.30 -7.96
N LEU A 73 -20.17 13.07 -7.48
CA LEU A 73 -19.07 12.12 -7.65
C LEU A 73 -19.48 10.99 -8.63
N LYS A 74 -18.64 10.74 -9.61
CA LYS A 74 -18.69 9.52 -10.42
C LYS A 74 -18.13 8.38 -9.59
N VAL A 75 -18.96 7.47 -9.14
CA VAL A 75 -18.55 6.32 -8.33
C VAL A 75 -18.47 5.09 -9.23
N PRO A 76 -17.27 4.53 -9.47
CA PRO A 76 -17.12 3.32 -10.28
C PRO A 76 -17.74 2.14 -9.54
N MET A 77 -18.67 1.47 -10.22
CA MET A 77 -19.25 0.21 -9.75
C MET A 77 -18.38 -0.94 -10.29
N THR A 78 -17.17 -1.07 -9.80
CA THR A 78 -16.39 -2.28 -10.05
C THR A 78 -16.83 -3.32 -9.03
N PRO A 79 -17.31 -4.51 -9.45
CA PRO A 79 -17.38 -5.62 -8.54
C PRO A 79 -15.99 -5.79 -7.96
N LEU A 80 -15.86 -5.85 -6.63
CA LEU A 80 -14.67 -6.36 -6.01
C LEU A 80 -14.51 -7.79 -6.55
N VAL A 81 -13.79 -7.94 -7.65
CA VAL A 81 -13.32 -9.26 -8.07
C VAL A 81 -12.24 -9.56 -7.05
N GLU A 82 -12.64 -10.22 -5.97
CA GLU A 82 -11.69 -10.92 -5.15
C GLU A 82 -10.93 -11.85 -6.11
N PRO A 83 -9.60 -11.73 -6.23
CA PRO A 83 -8.85 -12.72 -6.97
C PRO A 83 -9.16 -14.05 -6.31
N LYS A 84 -9.85 -14.95 -7.06
CA LYS A 84 -10.12 -16.31 -6.62
C LYS A 84 -8.79 -16.83 -6.07
N PRO A 85 -8.73 -17.27 -4.81
CA PRO A 85 -7.46 -17.71 -4.25
C PRO A 85 -6.96 -18.85 -5.13
N LYS A 86 -5.86 -18.62 -5.85
CA LYS A 86 -5.09 -19.75 -6.36
C LYS A 86 -4.70 -20.52 -5.11
N THR A 87 -5.12 -21.75 -5.01
CA THR A 87 -4.69 -22.71 -4.02
C THR A 87 -3.17 -22.86 -4.16
N VAL A 88 -2.45 -21.97 -3.48
CA VAL A 88 -1.02 -22.11 -3.28
C VAL A 88 -0.89 -23.01 -2.08
N SER A 89 -0.28 -24.16 -2.31
CA SER A 89 0.01 -25.19 -1.30
C SER A 89 0.54 -24.54 -0.02
N SER A 90 -0.03 -24.91 1.12
CA SER A 90 0.22 -24.32 2.45
C SER A 90 1.70 -24.32 2.90
N ASN A 91 2.57 -25.02 2.20
CA ASN A 91 3.98 -25.13 2.55
C ASN A 91 4.86 -23.91 2.17
N ASN A 92 4.42 -23.08 1.21
CA ASN A 92 5.20 -21.88 0.81
C ASN A 92 4.98 -20.67 1.70
N LYS A 93 3.86 -20.59 2.43
CA LYS A 93 3.52 -19.42 3.26
C LYS A 93 4.36 -19.35 4.55
N SER A 94 4.73 -20.51 5.14
CA SER A 94 5.55 -20.53 6.35
C SER A 94 6.99 -20.10 6.06
N ASN A 95 7.56 -20.49 4.93
CA ASN A 95 8.94 -20.14 4.55
C ASN A 95 9.06 -18.64 4.21
N SER A 96 8.08 -18.05 3.53
CA SER A 96 8.10 -16.63 3.15
C SER A 96 7.94 -15.69 4.35
N ASN A 97 7.13 -16.07 5.35
CA ASN A 97 7.03 -15.30 6.59
C ASN A 97 8.30 -15.39 7.44
N SER A 98 8.98 -16.54 7.41
CA SER A 98 10.26 -16.73 8.11
C SER A 98 11.36 -15.83 7.50
N SER A 99 11.46 -15.73 6.16
CA SER A 99 12.44 -14.86 5.51
C SER A 99 12.19 -13.39 5.85
N THR A 100 10.93 -12.94 5.75
CA THR A 100 10.55 -11.57 6.11
C THR A 100 10.90 -11.25 7.58
N LEU A 101 10.55 -12.12 8.52
CA LEU A 101 10.88 -11.92 9.94
C LEU A 101 12.40 -11.90 10.18
N ASN A 102 13.17 -12.72 9.46
CA ASN A 102 14.64 -12.69 9.55
C ASN A 102 15.21 -11.36 9.05
N TYR A 103 14.69 -10.84 7.94
CA TYR A 103 15.09 -9.51 7.46
C TYR A 103 14.72 -8.42 8.47
N LEU A 104 13.50 -8.40 9.00
CA LEU A 104 13.03 -7.40 9.96
C LEU A 104 13.86 -7.41 11.26
N LYS A 105 14.37 -8.57 11.69
CA LYS A 105 15.33 -8.66 12.81
C LYS A 105 16.61 -7.88 12.54
N THR A 106 17.05 -7.76 11.29
CA THR A 106 18.26 -6.99 10.96
C THR A 106 18.04 -5.49 11.07
N LEU A 107 16.79 -5.05 11.06
CA LEU A 107 16.41 -3.64 11.20
C LEU A 107 16.27 -3.23 12.68
N GLU A 108 16.00 -4.18 13.59
CA GLU A 108 15.79 -3.95 15.02
C GLU A 108 17.05 -3.42 15.71
N ASN A 109 16.88 -2.58 16.73
CA ASN A 109 17.94 -1.95 17.54
C ASN A 109 18.88 -1.02 16.76
N ARG A 110 18.42 -0.50 15.62
CA ARG A 110 19.15 0.44 14.77
C ARG A 110 18.29 1.67 14.48
N GLY A 111 18.93 2.83 14.37
CA GLY A 111 18.29 4.07 13.91
C GLY A 111 18.41 4.18 12.40
N TRP A 112 17.28 4.37 11.74
CA TRP A 112 17.18 4.50 10.30
C TRP A 112 16.82 5.93 9.92
N ASP A 113 17.55 6.48 8.95
CA ASP A 113 17.42 7.82 8.41
C ASP A 113 17.53 7.69 6.88
N PHE A 114 16.39 7.40 6.24
CA PHE A 114 16.36 7.01 4.83
C PHE A 114 16.62 8.21 3.89
N ASP A 115 16.09 9.38 4.26
CA ASP A 115 16.18 10.58 3.43
C ASP A 115 17.16 11.64 3.98
N GLY A 116 17.79 11.39 5.15
CA GLY A 116 18.71 12.31 5.80
C GLY A 116 18.04 13.52 6.45
N SER A 117 16.71 13.49 6.63
CA SER A 117 15.92 14.61 7.08
C SER A 117 15.15 14.30 8.36
N TYR A 118 15.07 15.29 9.27
CA TYR A 118 14.26 15.23 10.49
C TYR A 118 14.65 14.14 11.50
N GLY A 119 15.83 13.52 11.37
CA GLY A 119 16.30 12.46 12.27
C GLY A 119 15.68 11.11 11.97
N TRP A 120 15.54 10.24 12.98
CA TRP A 120 15.01 8.89 12.81
C TRP A 120 13.49 8.86 12.93
N GLN A 121 12.81 8.87 11.80
CA GLN A 121 11.35 8.89 11.74
C GLN A 121 10.77 7.49 11.50
N CYS A 122 9.51 7.29 11.88
CA CYS A 122 8.77 6.07 11.57
C CYS A 122 8.70 5.83 10.05
N PHE A 123 8.64 6.90 9.28
CA PHE A 123 8.60 6.85 7.82
C PHE A 123 9.92 6.36 7.21
N ASP A 124 11.07 6.67 7.82
CA ASP A 124 12.37 6.17 7.38
C ASP A 124 12.48 4.65 7.50
N LEU A 125 12.03 4.10 8.63
CA LEU A 125 12.05 2.66 8.85
C LEU A 125 11.24 1.91 7.78
N VAL A 126 10.03 2.37 7.48
CA VAL A 126 9.20 1.73 6.46
C VAL A 126 9.75 1.96 5.05
N ASN A 127 10.41 3.10 4.80
CA ASN A 127 11.11 3.38 3.56
C ASN A 127 12.31 2.45 3.33
N VAL A 128 13.11 2.18 4.36
CA VAL A 128 14.20 1.19 4.28
C VAL A 128 13.65 -0.19 3.89
N TYR A 129 12.56 -0.61 4.53
CA TYR A 129 11.93 -1.89 4.20
C TYR A 129 11.34 -1.89 2.79
N TRP A 130 10.60 -0.84 2.40
CA TRP A 130 9.98 -0.77 1.08
C TRP A 130 11.02 -0.72 -0.04
N ASN A 131 12.10 0.05 0.16
CA ASN A 131 13.21 0.12 -0.78
C ASN A 131 13.92 -1.24 -0.94
N HIS A 132 14.04 -2.02 0.13
CA HIS A 132 14.55 -3.39 0.03
C HIS A 132 13.67 -4.28 -0.86
N LEU A 133 12.34 -4.15 -0.78
CA LEU A 133 11.40 -4.94 -1.57
C LEU A 133 11.31 -4.49 -3.04
N TYR A 134 11.30 -3.18 -3.29
CA TYR A 134 10.89 -2.62 -4.57
C TYR A 134 11.91 -1.68 -5.22
N GLY A 135 12.98 -1.29 -4.53
CA GLY A 135 14.03 -0.45 -5.04
C GLY A 135 13.72 1.06 -5.01
N HIS A 136 12.67 1.48 -4.30
CA HIS A 136 12.30 2.88 -4.10
C HIS A 136 11.62 3.09 -2.75
N GLY A 137 11.54 4.36 -2.31
CA GLY A 137 10.81 4.75 -1.10
C GLY A 137 9.34 5.06 -1.39
N LEU A 138 8.56 5.16 -0.31
CA LEU A 138 7.17 5.61 -0.31
C LEU A 138 7.09 7.14 -0.29
N LYS A 139 5.97 7.68 -0.73
CA LYS A 139 5.66 9.11 -0.77
C LYS A 139 4.60 9.45 0.26
N GLY A 140 4.66 10.68 0.81
CA GLY A 140 3.68 11.24 1.73
C GLY A 140 4.26 12.46 2.42
N TYR A 141 3.42 13.40 2.83
CA TYR A 141 3.82 14.51 3.69
C TYR A 141 3.94 14.06 5.15
N GLY A 142 3.16 13.04 5.53
CA GLY A 142 3.24 12.32 6.79
C GLY A 142 2.89 10.85 6.58
N ALA A 143 3.08 10.04 7.61
CA ALA A 143 2.81 8.60 7.55
C ALA A 143 1.35 8.29 7.14
N LYS A 144 0.39 9.10 7.61
CA LYS A 144 -1.04 8.96 7.27
C LYS A 144 -1.34 9.08 5.77
N ASP A 145 -0.44 9.71 5.01
CA ASP A 145 -0.65 9.96 3.57
C ASP A 145 -0.16 8.80 2.70
N ILE A 146 0.64 7.88 3.25
CA ILE A 146 1.23 6.74 2.53
C ILE A 146 0.19 5.99 1.68
N PRO A 147 -1.00 5.61 2.19
CA PRO A 147 -1.98 4.85 1.43
C PRO A 147 -2.54 5.59 0.21
N TYR A 148 -2.43 6.91 0.19
CA TYR A 148 -3.05 7.79 -0.79
C TYR A 148 -2.04 8.43 -1.75
N ALA A 149 -0.80 8.61 -1.32
CA ALA A 149 0.26 9.26 -2.09
C ALA A 149 1.01 8.30 -3.03
N ASN A 150 0.74 6.99 -2.94
CA ASN A 150 1.42 5.94 -3.68
C ASN A 150 0.45 5.12 -4.53
N ASN A 151 0.97 4.59 -5.65
CA ASN A 151 0.25 3.63 -6.47
C ASN A 151 0.73 2.21 -6.14
N PHE A 152 -0.08 1.47 -5.39
CA PHE A 152 0.24 0.11 -4.94
C PHE A 152 -0.23 -1.01 -5.87
N ASN A 153 -0.80 -0.70 -7.05
CA ASN A 153 -1.44 -1.70 -7.92
C ASN A 153 -0.58 -2.92 -8.27
N SER A 154 0.74 -2.71 -8.44
CA SER A 154 1.71 -3.79 -8.76
C SER A 154 2.55 -4.24 -7.57
N GLU A 155 2.44 -3.59 -6.42
CA GLU A 155 3.36 -3.78 -5.30
C GLU A 155 2.67 -4.30 -4.04
N ALA A 156 1.43 -3.87 -3.77
CA ALA A 156 0.76 -4.24 -2.52
C ALA A 156 -0.76 -4.25 -2.64
N LYS A 157 -1.39 -4.85 -1.65
CA LYS A 157 -2.83 -4.75 -1.41
C LYS A 157 -3.09 -3.93 -0.14
N ILE A 158 -4.02 -2.97 -0.25
CA ILE A 158 -4.46 -2.14 0.88
C ILE A 158 -5.65 -2.82 1.55
N TYR A 159 -5.63 -2.85 2.88
CA TYR A 159 -6.69 -3.35 3.74
C TYR A 159 -7.07 -2.29 4.76
N HIS A 160 -8.36 -2.16 5.02
CA HIS A 160 -8.87 -1.46 6.18
C HIS A 160 -9.05 -2.45 7.33
N ASN A 161 -8.78 -2.02 8.56
CA ASN A 161 -9.03 -2.86 9.71
C ASN A 161 -10.52 -3.19 9.83
N THR A 162 -10.80 -4.47 10.06
CA THR A 162 -12.14 -5.01 10.36
C THR A 162 -12.02 -5.98 11.53
N PRO A 163 -13.10 -6.31 12.25
CA PRO A 163 -13.02 -7.23 13.39
C PRO A 163 -12.40 -8.60 13.10
N THR A 164 -12.41 -9.03 11.83
CA THR A 164 -11.84 -10.32 11.40
C THR A 164 -10.52 -10.17 10.63
N PHE A 165 -10.04 -8.93 10.45
CA PHE A 165 -8.78 -8.71 9.76
C PHE A 165 -7.62 -9.16 10.63
N LYS A 166 -6.71 -9.90 10.04
CA LYS A 166 -5.42 -10.29 10.65
C LYS A 166 -4.27 -9.77 9.79
N ALA A 167 -3.46 -8.90 10.37
CA ALA A 167 -2.24 -8.46 9.74
C ALA A 167 -1.24 -9.62 9.63
N GLU A 168 -0.39 -9.58 8.62
CA GLU A 168 0.68 -10.58 8.41
C GLU A 168 2.05 -9.95 8.62
N PRO A 169 3.07 -10.74 8.97
CA PRO A 169 4.44 -10.26 9.02
C PRO A 169 4.86 -9.57 7.72
N GLY A 170 5.39 -8.36 7.84
CA GLY A 170 5.78 -7.51 6.72
C GLY A 170 4.69 -6.60 6.16
N ASP A 171 3.45 -6.66 6.68
CA ASP A 171 2.47 -5.62 6.39
C ASP A 171 2.96 -4.28 6.97
N LEU A 172 2.80 -3.19 6.23
CA LEU A 172 2.89 -1.87 6.85
C LEU A 172 1.56 -1.56 7.53
N VAL A 173 1.62 -1.05 8.76
CA VAL A 173 0.47 -0.43 9.41
C VAL A 173 0.60 1.09 9.32
N VAL A 174 -0.50 1.76 8.98
CA VAL A 174 -0.60 3.22 8.93
C VAL A 174 -1.66 3.66 9.92
N PHE A 175 -1.24 4.46 10.88
CA PHE A 175 -2.08 5.08 11.90
C PHE A 175 -2.55 6.45 11.40
N SER A 176 -3.76 6.82 11.78
CA SER A 176 -4.36 8.10 11.38
C SER A 176 -3.64 9.32 11.98
N GLY A 177 -4.05 10.50 11.55
CA GLY A 177 -3.53 11.78 12.08
C GLY A 177 -3.82 12.04 13.57
N ARG A 178 -4.49 11.14 14.29
CA ARG A 178 -4.60 11.19 15.76
C ARG A 178 -3.25 10.94 16.45
N PHE A 179 -2.31 10.35 15.74
CA PHE A 179 -0.96 10.04 16.19
C PHE A 179 0.06 11.01 15.57
N GLY A 180 1.29 11.01 16.09
CA GLY A 180 2.43 11.71 15.51
C GLY A 180 2.21 13.22 15.32
N GLY A 181 1.50 13.90 16.23
CA GLY A 181 1.26 15.34 16.11
C GLY A 181 0.47 15.77 14.86
N GLY A 182 -0.39 14.88 14.33
CA GLY A 182 -1.18 15.16 13.13
C GLY A 182 -0.60 14.56 11.85
N TYR A 183 0.62 14.04 11.87
CA TYR A 183 1.29 13.40 10.72
C TYR A 183 0.98 11.92 10.57
N GLY A 184 0.34 11.31 11.57
CA GLY A 184 0.16 9.86 11.65
C GLY A 184 1.42 9.15 12.14
N HIS A 185 1.35 7.83 12.17
CA HIS A 185 2.47 6.95 12.46
C HIS A 185 2.45 5.76 11.50
N THR A 186 3.57 5.08 11.34
CA THR A 186 3.66 3.86 10.54
C THR A 186 4.69 2.91 11.11
N ALA A 187 4.44 1.61 10.94
CA ALA A 187 5.32 0.56 11.45
C ALA A 187 5.22 -0.69 10.57
N ILE A 188 6.06 -1.68 10.83
CA ILE A 188 6.09 -2.95 10.08
C ILE A 188 5.62 -4.08 10.99
N VAL A 189 4.55 -4.77 10.61
CA VAL A 189 3.96 -5.84 11.43
C VAL A 189 4.92 -7.03 11.55
N LEU A 190 5.09 -7.52 12.77
CA LEU A 190 5.84 -8.73 13.13
C LEU A 190 4.90 -9.90 13.44
N ASN A 191 3.81 -9.63 14.15
CA ASN A 191 2.81 -10.63 14.53
C ASN A 191 1.42 -9.96 14.56
N GLY A 192 0.54 -10.37 13.68
CA GLY A 192 -0.82 -9.82 13.58
C GLY A 192 -1.83 -10.41 14.57
N ASP A 193 -1.42 -11.31 15.43
CA ASP A 193 -2.29 -11.91 16.46
C ASP A 193 -1.49 -12.16 17.74
N TYR A 194 -1.02 -11.06 18.31
CA TYR A 194 -0.08 -11.11 19.44
C TYR A 194 -0.72 -11.67 20.70
N ASP A 195 -2.00 -11.42 20.91
CA ASP A 195 -2.75 -11.87 22.10
C ASP A 195 -3.61 -13.13 21.84
N GLY A 196 -3.57 -13.70 20.64
CA GLY A 196 -4.39 -14.85 20.24
C GLY A 196 -5.89 -14.56 20.14
N LYS A 197 -6.29 -13.27 20.13
CA LYS A 197 -7.69 -12.80 20.11
C LYS A 197 -7.96 -11.78 19.02
N LEU A 198 -6.96 -11.49 18.17
CA LEU A 198 -7.01 -10.46 17.15
C LEU A 198 -7.33 -9.03 17.68
N MET A 199 -7.07 -8.79 18.97
CA MET A 199 -7.23 -7.45 19.56
C MET A 199 -5.93 -6.67 19.53
N LYS A 200 -4.78 -7.37 19.47
CA LYS A 200 -3.44 -6.78 19.50
C LYS A 200 -2.55 -7.38 18.41
N PHE A 201 -1.69 -6.53 17.86
CA PHE A 201 -0.59 -6.95 17.00
C PHE A 201 0.73 -6.40 17.53
N GLN A 202 1.84 -7.00 17.12
CA GLN A 202 3.19 -6.51 17.39
C GLN A 202 3.83 -6.04 16.09
N SER A 203 4.51 -4.91 16.15
CA SER A 203 5.22 -4.30 15.01
C SER A 203 6.64 -3.91 15.39
N LEU A 204 7.44 -3.61 14.37
CA LEU A 204 8.72 -2.92 14.47
C LEU A 204 8.46 -1.45 14.20
N ASP A 205 8.71 -0.63 15.21
CA ASP A 205 8.40 0.80 15.22
C ASP A 205 9.68 1.60 15.39
N GLN A 206 9.71 2.80 14.86
CA GLN A 206 10.73 3.81 15.13
C GLN A 206 10.04 5.13 15.43
N ASN A 207 10.56 5.90 16.39
CA ASN A 207 9.97 7.18 16.83
C ASN A 207 8.51 7.07 17.35
N TRP A 208 8.20 5.98 18.06
CA TRP A 208 6.89 5.76 18.69
C TRP A 208 6.77 6.52 20.03
N ASN A 209 7.84 6.50 20.85
CA ASN A 209 7.85 7.08 22.19
C ASN A 209 8.27 8.56 22.22
N ASN A 210 7.93 9.33 21.19
CA ASN A 210 8.24 10.75 21.09
C ASN A 210 9.72 11.10 20.92
N GLY A 211 10.47 10.35 20.13
CA GLY A 211 11.84 10.71 19.72
C GLY A 211 11.89 12.08 19.01
N GLY A 212 10.76 12.55 18.50
CA GLY A 212 10.61 13.84 17.82
C GLY A 212 11.48 13.90 16.56
N TRP A 213 12.00 15.07 16.25
CA TRP A 213 12.85 15.30 15.09
C TRP A 213 14.33 15.10 15.46
N ARG A 214 14.64 13.98 16.08
CA ARG A 214 15.98 13.66 16.59
C ARG A 214 16.33 12.21 16.24
N LYS A 215 17.61 11.90 16.31
CA LYS A 215 18.13 10.52 16.22
C LYS A 215 18.12 9.89 17.62
N ALA A 216 16.94 9.73 18.21
CA ALA A 216 16.78 9.38 19.61
C ALA A 216 16.19 7.99 19.87
N GLU A 217 15.37 7.47 18.97
CA GLU A 217 14.67 6.22 19.17
C GLU A 217 14.93 5.26 18.02
N VAL A 218 15.67 4.18 18.31
CA VAL A 218 15.96 3.10 17.37
C VAL A 218 14.72 2.27 17.08
N ALA A 219 14.73 1.53 15.98
CA ALA A 219 13.70 0.57 15.67
C ALA A 219 13.59 -0.51 16.75
N HIS A 220 12.41 -0.70 17.33
CA HIS A 220 12.15 -1.65 18.40
C HIS A 220 10.73 -2.22 18.32
N LYS A 221 10.47 -3.28 19.07
CA LYS A 221 9.16 -3.94 19.10
C LYS A 221 8.16 -3.17 19.95
N VAL A 222 6.99 -2.90 19.39
CA VAL A 222 5.86 -2.28 20.08
C VAL A 222 4.62 -3.16 19.92
N VAL A 223 3.76 -3.20 20.93
CA VAL A 223 2.46 -3.88 20.86
C VAL A 223 1.35 -2.83 20.80
N HIS A 224 0.53 -2.92 19.77
CA HIS A 224 -0.58 -2.02 19.53
C HIS A 224 -1.93 -2.75 19.64
N ASN A 225 -2.97 -2.01 19.99
CA ASN A 225 -4.34 -2.45 19.76
C ASN A 225 -4.69 -2.23 18.29
N TYR A 226 -5.56 -3.09 17.75
CA TYR A 226 -6.20 -2.80 16.46
C TYR A 226 -7.22 -1.68 16.64
N GLU A 227 -7.10 -0.63 15.82
CA GLU A 227 -8.01 0.52 15.82
C GLU A 227 -8.76 0.62 14.49
N ASN A 228 -10.02 1.04 14.53
CA ASN A 228 -10.92 1.02 13.36
C ASN A 228 -10.44 1.85 12.17
N ASP A 229 -9.61 2.88 12.40
CA ASP A 229 -9.10 3.79 11.38
C ASP A 229 -7.69 3.43 10.88
N MET A 230 -7.15 2.27 11.29
CA MET A 230 -5.89 1.76 10.78
C MET A 230 -6.04 1.23 9.35
N ILE A 231 -5.02 1.50 8.55
CA ILE A 231 -4.86 0.96 7.20
C ILE A 231 -3.63 0.06 7.19
N PHE A 232 -3.75 -1.10 6.55
CA PHE A 232 -2.64 -2.03 6.37
C PHE A 232 -2.30 -2.16 4.88
N ILE A 233 -1.00 -2.16 4.58
CA ILE A 233 -0.48 -2.28 3.21
C ILE A 233 0.34 -3.56 3.17
N ARG A 234 -0.19 -4.58 2.50
CA ARG A 234 0.45 -5.90 2.38
C ARG A 234 1.24 -5.99 1.10
N PRO A 235 2.58 -6.00 1.16
CA PRO A 235 3.40 -6.13 -0.03
C PRO A 235 3.22 -7.49 -0.69
N PHE A 236 3.29 -7.53 -2.02
CA PHE A 236 3.26 -8.78 -2.78
C PHE A 236 4.60 -9.50 -2.71
N LYS A 237 5.71 -8.75 -2.65
CA LYS A 237 7.04 -9.30 -2.39
C LYS A 237 7.24 -9.57 -0.90
N LYS A 238 8.06 -10.55 -0.61
CA LYS A 238 8.54 -10.87 0.74
C LYS A 238 10.06 -10.66 0.79
N ALA A 239 10.57 -10.21 1.96
CA ALA A 239 12.01 -9.99 2.17
C ALA A 239 12.75 -11.31 2.37
#